data_67d910cd6b2e5c082385946072bcf56a
#
_entry.id   67d910cd6b2e5c082385946072bcf56a
#
_cell.length_a   1.000
_cell.length_b   1.000
_cell.length_c   1.000
_cell.angle_alpha   90.00
_cell.angle_beta   90.00
_cell.angle_gamma   90.00
#
_symmetry.space_group_name_H-M   'P 1'
#
loop_
_entity.id
_entity.type
_entity.pdbx_description
1 polymer ?
#
loop_
_entity_poly.entity_id
_entity_poly.type
_entity_poly.pdbx_seq_one_letter_code
_entity_poly.pdbx_strand_id
1 'polypeptide(L)'
;MVEPAAFQQAFGAALAAVDGAARQDRALARALAIHRNTSAKAAQDALGDNYPVIRALTGSDAFAAGAAVFVETHPPWDPRLCLYGDGFAAFLAVYAPFAELPYLKDVARLERLVVQSLFSADSVALDGDALSGGLDLGLAMRLHPATRFGGFDSPATAIWRAHQDDAEADALDRLDWQPGAALVTRPAGAVQVTPIDPLALAFLQACADGHTLGEAALAATGADLAELFSTLITAGAFA
;
A
#
# COMPACT_ATOMS: atom_id res chain seq x y z
N MET A 1 -16.69 26.53 27.22
CA MET A 1 -15.63 26.17 26.25
C MET A 1 -16.00 24.81 25.73
N VAL A 2 -16.30 24.69 24.42
CA VAL A 2 -16.65 23.38 23.81
C VAL A 2 -15.37 22.59 23.69
N GLU A 3 -15.38 21.32 24.12
CA GLU A 3 -14.23 20.44 24.02
C GLU A 3 -13.91 20.17 22.54
N PRO A 4 -12.64 20.27 22.09
CA PRO A 4 -12.27 20.14 20.67
C PRO A 4 -12.78 18.85 20.01
N ALA A 5 -12.75 17.73 20.75
CA ALA A 5 -13.25 16.43 20.25
C ALA A 5 -14.77 16.44 20.02
N ALA A 6 -15.54 17.06 20.93
CA ALA A 6 -16.99 17.19 20.78
C ALA A 6 -17.36 18.11 19.59
N PHE A 7 -16.58 19.18 19.38
CA PHE A 7 -16.74 20.03 18.20
C PHE A 7 -16.45 19.27 16.90
N GLN A 8 -15.37 18.50 16.83
CA GLN A 8 -15.00 17.73 15.64
C GLN A 8 -16.05 16.65 15.30
N GLN A 9 -16.58 15.95 16.31
CA GLN A 9 -17.67 14.98 16.13
C GLN A 9 -18.95 15.64 15.64
N ALA A 10 -19.36 16.77 16.27
CA ALA A 10 -20.55 17.51 15.87
C ALA A 10 -20.41 18.09 14.46
N PHE A 11 -19.23 18.58 14.11
CA PHE A 11 -18.93 19.11 12.79
C PHE A 11 -18.92 18.00 11.73
N GLY A 12 -18.31 16.84 12.01
CA GLY A 12 -18.33 15.67 11.14
C GLY A 12 -19.76 15.14 10.91
N ALA A 13 -20.58 15.08 11.97
CA ALA A 13 -21.98 14.71 11.88
C ALA A 13 -22.81 15.74 11.07
N ALA A 14 -22.52 17.04 11.19
CA ALA A 14 -23.18 18.09 10.42
C ALA A 14 -22.79 18.03 8.92
N LEU A 15 -21.54 17.65 8.59
CA LEU A 15 -21.11 17.41 7.22
C LEU A 15 -21.81 16.21 6.59
N ALA A 16 -22.07 15.15 7.37
CA ALA A 16 -22.78 13.96 6.92
C ALA A 16 -24.30 14.15 6.85
N ALA A 17 -24.88 15.00 7.73
CA ALA A 17 -26.32 15.16 7.91
C ALA A 17 -26.95 16.32 7.10
N VAL A 18 -26.41 16.65 5.92
CA VAL A 18 -26.73 17.87 5.12
C VAL A 18 -28.21 18.10 4.80
N ASP A 19 -29.13 17.18 5.03
CA ASP A 19 -30.54 17.32 4.54
C ASP A 19 -31.53 17.95 5.51
N GLY A 20 -31.24 18.12 6.79
CA GLY A 20 -32.27 18.57 7.76
C GLY A 20 -32.06 19.98 8.33
N ALA A 21 -30.88 20.29 8.89
CA ALA A 21 -30.66 21.50 9.67
C ALA A 21 -30.12 22.68 8.84
N ALA A 22 -29.40 22.41 7.74
CA ALA A 22 -28.79 23.45 6.91
C ALA A 22 -29.77 24.23 6.04
N ARG A 23 -31.03 23.83 5.95
CA ARG A 23 -32.05 24.59 5.19
C ARG A 23 -32.42 25.93 5.83
N GLN A 24 -32.16 26.13 7.12
CA GLN A 24 -32.50 27.36 7.84
C GLN A 24 -31.39 28.43 7.78
N ASP A 25 -30.15 28.05 7.54
CA ASP A 25 -29.02 28.98 7.39
C ASP A 25 -28.29 28.78 6.06
N ARG A 26 -28.60 29.62 5.07
CA ARG A 26 -28.00 29.58 3.73
C ARG A 26 -26.47 29.80 3.77
N ALA A 27 -25.96 30.55 4.73
CA ALA A 27 -24.54 30.81 4.88
C ALA A 27 -23.82 29.56 5.37
N LEU A 28 -24.38 28.85 6.36
CA LEU A 28 -23.86 27.60 6.87
C LEU A 28 -23.90 26.49 5.81
N ALA A 29 -25.03 26.35 5.10
CA ALA A 29 -25.18 25.39 4.01
C ALA A 29 -24.11 25.61 2.91
N ARG A 30 -23.84 26.87 2.55
CA ARG A 30 -22.81 27.21 1.57
C ARG A 30 -21.41 26.90 2.09
N ALA A 31 -21.10 27.23 3.35
CA ALA A 31 -19.81 26.92 3.97
C ALA A 31 -19.56 25.41 4.04
N LEU A 32 -20.57 24.62 4.44
CA LEU A 32 -20.49 23.15 4.46
C LEU A 32 -20.31 22.56 3.05
N ALA A 33 -20.99 23.09 2.03
CA ALA A 33 -20.82 22.65 0.65
C ALA A 33 -19.41 22.94 0.13
N ILE A 34 -18.85 24.13 0.40
CA ILE A 34 -17.48 24.49 0.04
C ILE A 34 -16.50 23.55 0.74
N HIS A 35 -16.65 23.34 2.05
CA HIS A 35 -15.76 22.46 2.82
C HIS A 35 -15.81 21.02 2.28
N ARG A 36 -17.01 20.48 2.02
CA ARG A 36 -17.17 19.14 1.45
C ARG A 36 -16.47 19.00 0.09
N ASN A 37 -16.66 19.97 -0.81
CA ASN A 37 -16.02 19.95 -2.12
C ASN A 37 -14.49 20.04 -2.01
N THR A 38 -13.98 20.88 -1.10
CA THR A 38 -12.54 21.01 -0.85
C THR A 38 -11.97 19.72 -0.27
N SER A 39 -12.66 19.10 0.67
CA SER A 39 -12.25 17.82 1.28
C SER A 39 -12.28 16.67 0.26
N ALA A 40 -13.31 16.62 -0.59
CA ALA A 40 -13.38 15.62 -1.66
C ALA A 40 -12.24 15.81 -2.67
N LYS A 41 -11.94 17.05 -3.06
CA LYS A 41 -10.81 17.34 -3.96
C LYS A 41 -9.48 16.96 -3.32
N ALA A 42 -9.26 17.30 -2.05
CA ALA A 42 -8.04 16.91 -1.33
C ALA A 42 -7.87 15.39 -1.23
N ALA A 43 -8.98 14.64 -1.04
CA ALA A 43 -8.96 13.18 -1.03
C ALA A 43 -8.63 12.60 -2.42
N GLN A 44 -9.17 13.18 -3.50
CA GLN A 44 -8.83 12.77 -4.88
C GLN A 44 -7.36 13.03 -5.20
N ASP A 45 -6.83 14.19 -4.79
CA ASP A 45 -5.42 14.54 -4.99
C ASP A 45 -4.51 13.58 -4.22
N ALA A 46 -4.82 13.33 -2.95
CA ALA A 46 -4.09 12.37 -2.13
C ALA A 46 -4.15 10.94 -2.68
N LEU A 47 -5.29 10.54 -3.28
CA LEU A 47 -5.38 9.26 -3.95
C LEU A 47 -4.42 9.20 -5.16
N GLY A 48 -4.32 10.30 -5.93
CA GLY A 48 -3.38 10.41 -7.04
C GLY A 48 -1.91 10.37 -6.62
N ASP A 49 -1.59 10.91 -5.44
CA ASP A 49 -0.25 10.87 -4.86
C ASP A 49 0.10 9.50 -4.28
N ASN A 50 -0.89 8.79 -3.73
CA ASN A 50 -0.73 7.45 -3.16
C ASN A 50 -0.71 6.33 -4.23
N TYR A 51 -1.23 6.61 -5.44
CA TYR A 51 -1.34 5.65 -6.55
C TYR A 51 -0.82 6.23 -7.88
N PRO A 52 0.45 6.71 -7.93
CA PRO A 52 1.01 7.38 -9.10
C PRO A 52 1.10 6.45 -10.32
N VAL A 53 1.39 5.15 -10.13
CA VAL A 53 1.49 4.19 -11.25
C VAL A 53 0.09 3.89 -11.82
N ILE A 54 -0.93 3.73 -10.98
CA ILE A 54 -2.32 3.60 -11.46
C ILE A 54 -2.72 4.83 -12.29
N ARG A 55 -2.37 6.04 -11.81
CA ARG A 55 -2.65 7.27 -12.53
C ARG A 55 -1.92 7.34 -13.89
N ALA A 56 -0.67 6.87 -13.94
CA ALA A 56 0.09 6.80 -15.18
C ALA A 56 -0.52 5.79 -16.18
N LEU A 57 -0.90 4.60 -15.69
CA LEU A 57 -1.49 3.53 -16.52
C LEU A 57 -2.87 3.88 -17.10
N THR A 58 -3.70 4.61 -16.34
CA THR A 58 -5.07 4.94 -16.77
C THR A 58 -5.16 6.31 -17.47
N GLY A 59 -4.16 7.14 -17.29
CA GLY A 59 -4.19 8.56 -17.69
C GLY A 59 -4.94 9.45 -16.70
N SER A 60 -4.56 10.72 -16.66
CA SER A 60 -5.04 11.67 -15.63
C SER A 60 -6.56 11.83 -15.60
N ASP A 61 -7.22 11.90 -16.77
CA ASP A 61 -8.67 12.15 -16.84
C ASP A 61 -9.49 10.93 -16.38
N ALA A 62 -9.12 9.71 -16.84
CA ALA A 62 -9.80 8.48 -16.43
C ALA A 62 -9.55 8.17 -14.95
N PHE A 63 -8.30 8.41 -14.47
CA PHE A 63 -8.01 8.32 -13.03
C PHE A 63 -8.87 9.26 -12.21
N ALA A 64 -8.96 10.55 -12.60
CA ALA A 64 -9.74 11.54 -11.86
C ALA A 64 -11.23 11.18 -11.79
N ALA A 65 -11.78 10.64 -12.88
CA ALA A 65 -13.16 10.14 -12.91
C ALA A 65 -13.37 8.96 -11.93
N GLY A 66 -12.48 7.97 -11.94
CA GLY A 66 -12.52 6.84 -11.00
C GLY A 66 -12.31 7.26 -9.55
N ALA A 67 -11.35 8.17 -9.30
CA ALA A 67 -11.08 8.73 -7.98
C ALA A 67 -12.29 9.48 -7.41
N ALA A 68 -13.03 10.23 -8.23
CA ALA A 68 -14.25 10.92 -7.80
C ALA A 68 -15.30 9.93 -7.31
N VAL A 69 -15.54 8.85 -8.06
CA VAL A 69 -16.49 7.79 -7.67
C VAL A 69 -16.02 7.07 -6.40
N PHE A 70 -14.72 6.76 -6.30
CA PHE A 70 -14.17 6.12 -5.11
C PHE A 70 -14.32 7.00 -3.87
N VAL A 71 -13.98 8.28 -3.93
CA VAL A 71 -14.10 9.24 -2.80
C VAL A 71 -15.56 9.41 -2.36
N GLU A 72 -16.51 9.39 -3.29
CA GLU A 72 -17.95 9.49 -2.96
C GLU A 72 -18.43 8.26 -2.17
N THR A 73 -17.97 7.07 -2.54
CA THR A 73 -18.39 5.81 -1.92
C THR A 73 -17.52 5.40 -0.72
N HIS A 74 -16.29 5.91 -0.63
CA HIS A 74 -15.32 5.61 0.43
C HIS A 74 -14.68 6.91 0.95
N PRO A 75 -15.44 7.80 1.58
CA PRO A 75 -14.91 9.06 2.08
C PRO A 75 -13.82 8.82 3.14
N PRO A 76 -12.78 9.66 3.21
CA PRO A 76 -11.73 9.51 4.22
C PRO A 76 -12.31 9.71 5.62
N TRP A 77 -12.05 8.75 6.51
CA TRP A 77 -12.38 8.81 7.93
C TRP A 77 -11.19 9.24 8.80
N ASP A 78 -9.95 9.08 8.29
CA ASP A 78 -8.71 9.49 8.92
C ASP A 78 -8.23 10.80 8.27
N PRO A 79 -7.87 11.83 9.06
CA PRO A 79 -7.35 13.09 8.51
C PRO A 79 -6.00 12.94 7.82
N ARG A 80 -5.28 11.84 8.03
CA ARG A 80 -3.99 11.56 7.38
C ARG A 80 -4.21 11.06 5.97
N LEU A 81 -4.43 11.98 5.04
CA LEU A 81 -4.70 11.65 3.64
C LEU A 81 -3.54 10.90 2.94
N CYS A 82 -2.32 11.02 3.46
CA CYS A 82 -1.19 10.18 3.00
C CYS A 82 -1.41 8.67 3.21
N LEU A 83 -2.38 8.27 4.05
CA LEU A 83 -2.78 6.87 4.24
C LEU A 83 -4.11 6.54 3.54
N TYR A 84 -4.72 7.50 2.86
CA TYR A 84 -6.00 7.30 2.20
C TYR A 84 -5.91 6.37 0.99
N GLY A 85 -7.00 5.65 0.70
CA GLY A 85 -7.12 4.75 -0.46
C GLY A 85 -7.15 3.27 -0.09
N ASP A 86 -7.34 2.95 1.19
CA ASP A 86 -7.63 1.56 1.59
C ASP A 86 -8.91 1.09 0.89
N GLY A 87 -8.86 -0.10 0.27
CA GLY A 87 -9.96 -0.57 -0.58
C GLY A 87 -9.92 -0.11 -2.06
N PHE A 88 -9.03 0.81 -2.47
CA PHE A 88 -8.97 1.27 -3.85
C PHE A 88 -8.67 0.14 -4.85
N ALA A 89 -7.79 -0.80 -4.49
CA ALA A 89 -7.52 -1.98 -5.31
C ALA A 89 -8.78 -2.84 -5.55
N ALA A 90 -9.60 -3.04 -4.51
CA ALA A 90 -10.87 -3.75 -4.62
C ALA A 90 -11.90 -2.99 -5.48
N PHE A 91 -11.95 -1.67 -5.35
CA PHE A 91 -12.76 -0.81 -6.21
C PHE A 91 -12.35 -0.95 -7.68
N LEU A 92 -11.05 -0.86 -8.00
CA LEU A 92 -10.54 -1.00 -9.37
C LEU A 92 -10.91 -2.35 -10.00
N ALA A 93 -10.93 -3.42 -9.21
CA ALA A 93 -11.27 -4.76 -9.67
C ALA A 93 -12.72 -4.87 -10.22
N VAL A 94 -13.62 -3.99 -9.78
CA VAL A 94 -15.05 -4.02 -10.15
C VAL A 94 -15.51 -2.76 -10.89
N TYR A 95 -14.65 -1.76 -11.05
CA TYR A 95 -14.99 -0.52 -11.72
C TYR A 95 -15.05 -0.72 -13.23
N ALA A 96 -16.26 -0.74 -13.78
CA ALA A 96 -16.52 -1.10 -15.17
C ALA A 96 -15.65 -0.38 -16.22
N PRO A 97 -15.32 0.94 -16.10
CA PRO A 97 -14.45 1.61 -17.06
C PRO A 97 -13.03 1.02 -17.15
N PHE A 98 -12.57 0.25 -16.13
CA PHE A 98 -11.24 -0.37 -16.10
C PHE A 98 -11.28 -1.90 -16.24
N ALA A 99 -12.41 -2.48 -16.65
CA ALA A 99 -12.59 -3.92 -16.79
C ALA A 99 -11.58 -4.59 -17.73
N GLU A 100 -11.12 -3.86 -18.77
CA GLU A 100 -10.12 -4.33 -19.73
C GLU A 100 -8.67 -4.30 -19.16
N LEU A 101 -8.47 -3.79 -17.95
CA LEU A 101 -7.17 -3.64 -17.30
C LEU A 101 -7.12 -4.41 -15.95
N PRO A 102 -7.27 -5.75 -15.98
CA PRO A 102 -7.46 -6.56 -14.77
C PRO A 102 -6.24 -6.53 -13.82
N TYR A 103 -5.06 -6.15 -14.31
CA TYR A 103 -3.82 -6.02 -13.54
C TYR A 103 -3.80 -4.78 -12.62
N LEU A 104 -4.66 -3.79 -12.86
CA LEU A 104 -4.68 -2.56 -12.03
C LEU A 104 -4.93 -2.85 -10.55
N LYS A 105 -5.75 -3.84 -10.22
CA LYS A 105 -5.99 -4.26 -8.83
C LYS A 105 -4.68 -4.65 -8.12
N ASP A 106 -3.81 -5.37 -8.83
CA ASP A 106 -2.57 -5.89 -8.26
C ASP A 106 -1.50 -4.79 -8.15
N VAL A 107 -1.40 -3.92 -9.17
CA VAL A 107 -0.53 -2.74 -9.10
C VAL A 107 -0.97 -1.82 -7.95
N ALA A 108 -2.27 -1.58 -7.77
CA ALA A 108 -2.78 -0.79 -6.65
C ALA A 108 -2.50 -1.47 -5.29
N ARG A 109 -2.61 -2.80 -5.18
CA ARG A 109 -2.19 -3.52 -3.97
C ARG A 109 -0.72 -3.30 -3.66
N LEU A 110 0.15 -3.36 -4.66
CA LEU A 110 1.58 -3.09 -4.49
C LEU A 110 1.84 -1.64 -4.05
N GLU A 111 1.22 -0.64 -4.69
CA GLU A 111 1.35 0.77 -4.28
C GLU A 111 0.85 0.96 -2.85
N ARG A 112 -0.21 0.24 -2.44
CA ARG A 112 -0.65 0.27 -1.04
C ARG A 112 0.40 -0.28 -0.08
N LEU A 113 1.10 -1.36 -0.42
CA LEU A 113 2.22 -1.88 0.39
C LEU A 113 3.36 -0.86 0.48
N VAL A 114 3.66 -0.15 -0.60
CA VAL A 114 4.66 0.94 -0.63
C VAL A 114 4.28 2.07 0.34
N VAL A 115 3.04 2.55 0.27
CA VAL A 115 2.53 3.60 1.19
C VAL A 115 2.57 3.11 2.64
N GLN A 116 2.15 1.88 2.93
CA GLN A 116 2.19 1.31 4.27
C GLN A 116 3.61 1.15 4.81
N SER A 117 4.58 0.80 3.96
CA SER A 117 5.98 0.73 4.33
C SER A 117 6.55 2.12 4.64
N LEU A 118 6.24 3.10 3.78
CA LEU A 118 6.72 4.47 3.90
C LEU A 118 6.30 5.12 5.24
N PHE A 119 5.06 4.91 5.67
CA PHE A 119 4.50 5.53 6.88
C PHE A 119 4.51 4.62 8.11
N SER A 120 5.23 3.49 8.07
CA SER A 120 5.41 2.64 9.24
C SER A 120 6.42 3.22 10.23
N ALA A 121 6.41 2.68 11.46
CA ALA A 121 7.38 3.06 12.48
C ALA A 121 8.83 2.73 12.04
N ASP A 122 9.76 3.55 12.50
CA ASP A 122 11.19 3.26 12.35
C ASP A 122 11.62 2.16 13.33
N SER A 123 12.58 1.34 12.92
CA SER A 123 13.26 0.36 13.74
C SER A 123 14.66 0.14 13.18
N VAL A 124 15.51 -0.49 13.97
CA VAL A 124 16.83 -0.92 13.49
C VAL A 124 16.65 -2.27 12.80
N ALA A 125 17.08 -2.33 11.54
CA ALA A 125 17.07 -3.60 10.81
C ALA A 125 18.13 -4.55 11.38
N LEU A 126 17.80 -5.82 11.40
CA LEU A 126 18.74 -6.88 11.72
C LEU A 126 19.82 -6.91 10.64
N ASP A 127 21.09 -6.90 11.05
CA ASP A 127 22.22 -6.99 10.15
C ASP A 127 22.86 -8.41 10.15
N GLY A 128 23.75 -8.67 9.18
CA GLY A 128 24.41 -9.95 9.06
C GLY A 128 25.34 -10.29 10.24
N ASP A 129 25.86 -9.29 10.93
CA ASP A 129 26.76 -9.48 12.09
C ASP A 129 26.00 -10.04 13.29
N ALA A 130 24.72 -9.67 13.46
CA ALA A 130 23.85 -10.21 14.48
C ALA A 130 23.62 -11.74 14.33
N LEU A 131 23.85 -12.28 13.14
CA LEU A 131 23.69 -13.72 12.82
C LEU A 131 24.99 -14.50 12.94
N SER A 132 26.13 -13.86 13.22
CA SER A 132 27.44 -14.50 13.31
C SER A 132 27.52 -15.58 14.42
N GLY A 133 26.63 -15.54 15.39
CA GLY A 133 26.45 -16.55 16.45
C GLY A 133 25.71 -17.82 16.05
N GLY A 134 25.21 -17.91 14.81
CA GLY A 134 24.34 -18.95 14.30
C GLY A 134 22.86 -18.61 14.45
N LEU A 135 22.03 -19.22 13.58
CA LEU A 135 20.58 -19.07 13.61
C LEU A 135 19.97 -20.14 14.52
N ASP A 136 19.25 -19.73 15.55
CA ASP A 136 18.43 -20.64 16.34
C ASP A 136 17.11 -20.89 15.61
N LEU A 137 16.97 -22.08 15.04
CA LEU A 137 15.77 -22.51 14.32
C LEU A 137 14.51 -22.58 15.18
N GLY A 138 14.66 -22.58 16.50
CA GLY A 138 13.55 -22.57 17.45
C GLY A 138 12.96 -21.19 17.74
N LEU A 139 13.61 -20.12 17.28
CA LEU A 139 13.14 -18.76 17.50
C LEU A 139 12.26 -18.27 16.33
N ALA A 140 11.27 -17.44 16.65
CA ALA A 140 10.49 -16.70 15.66
C ALA A 140 11.24 -15.43 15.26
N MET A 141 11.35 -15.20 13.95
CA MET A 141 11.93 -13.98 13.40
C MET A 141 10.89 -12.86 13.37
N ARG A 142 11.27 -11.69 13.89
CA ARG A 142 10.41 -10.53 13.86
C ARG A 142 10.62 -9.73 12.57
N LEU A 143 9.55 -9.54 11.81
CA LEU A 143 9.59 -8.66 10.66
C LEU A 143 9.82 -7.20 11.08
N HIS A 144 10.63 -6.48 10.30
CA HIS A 144 10.79 -5.05 10.50
C HIS A 144 9.44 -4.32 10.31
N PRO A 145 9.08 -3.31 11.12
CA PRO A 145 7.79 -2.61 11.01
C PRO A 145 7.45 -2.08 9.61
N ALA A 146 8.47 -1.76 8.81
CA ALA A 146 8.29 -1.31 7.42
C ALA A 146 8.18 -2.45 6.40
N THR A 147 8.39 -3.70 6.81
CA THR A 147 8.32 -4.83 5.88
C THR A 147 6.88 -5.11 5.48
N ARG A 148 6.65 -5.15 4.18
CA ARG A 148 5.41 -5.57 3.53
C ARG A 148 5.76 -6.56 2.42
N PHE A 149 4.86 -7.44 2.09
CA PHE A 149 5.02 -8.38 0.99
C PHE A 149 3.66 -8.83 0.47
N GLY A 150 3.64 -9.32 -0.75
CA GLY A 150 2.41 -9.85 -1.34
C GLY A 150 2.65 -10.57 -2.65
N GLY A 151 1.77 -11.54 -2.93
CA GLY A 151 1.67 -12.20 -4.22
C GLY A 151 0.58 -11.54 -5.08
N PHE A 152 0.77 -11.57 -6.40
CA PHE A 152 -0.08 -10.93 -7.40
C PHE A 152 -0.36 -11.92 -8.53
N ASP A 153 -1.59 -11.89 -9.07
CA ASP A 153 -2.01 -12.72 -10.21
C ASP A 153 -1.44 -12.20 -11.55
N SER A 154 -0.86 -10.99 -11.53
CA SER A 154 -0.28 -10.30 -12.67
C SER A 154 1.17 -9.88 -12.39
N PRO A 155 1.96 -9.43 -13.40
CA PRO A 155 3.33 -8.94 -13.22
C PRO A 155 3.38 -7.54 -12.55
N ALA A 156 2.59 -7.32 -11.50
CA ALA A 156 2.45 -6.01 -10.85
C ALA A 156 3.78 -5.39 -10.43
N THR A 157 4.71 -6.21 -9.94
CA THR A 157 6.05 -5.75 -9.52
C THR A 157 6.87 -5.22 -10.71
N ALA A 158 6.83 -5.93 -11.85
CA ALA A 158 7.54 -5.51 -13.05
C ALA A 158 6.89 -4.25 -13.67
N ILE A 159 5.54 -4.18 -13.70
CA ILE A 159 4.81 -2.99 -14.14
C ILE A 159 5.18 -1.79 -13.27
N TRP A 160 5.15 -1.95 -11.95
CA TRP A 160 5.48 -0.87 -11.01
C TRP A 160 6.91 -0.37 -11.21
N ARG A 161 7.87 -1.29 -11.33
CA ARG A 161 9.29 -0.94 -11.56
C ARG A 161 9.52 -0.22 -12.89
N ALA A 162 8.80 -0.61 -13.95
CA ALA A 162 8.87 0.06 -15.24
C ALA A 162 8.36 1.52 -15.23
N HIS A 163 7.73 1.97 -14.14
CA HIS A 163 7.27 3.34 -13.95
C HIS A 163 8.14 4.13 -12.96
N GLN A 164 9.28 3.58 -12.54
CA GLN A 164 10.23 4.33 -11.72
C GLN A 164 11.19 5.14 -12.60
N ASP A 165 11.81 6.18 -12.04
CA ASP A 165 12.68 7.11 -12.78
C ASP A 165 13.93 6.45 -13.38
N ASP A 166 14.38 5.33 -12.79
CA ASP A 166 15.55 4.54 -13.21
C ASP A 166 15.18 3.37 -14.15
N ALA A 167 13.92 3.28 -14.59
CA ALA A 167 13.46 2.20 -15.45
C ALA A 167 14.06 2.30 -16.86
N GLU A 168 14.35 1.13 -17.47
CA GLU A 168 14.74 1.05 -18.88
C GLU A 168 13.56 1.46 -19.78
N ALA A 169 13.84 2.19 -20.86
CA ALA A 169 12.83 2.77 -21.74
C ALA A 169 11.87 1.74 -22.38
N ASP A 170 12.33 0.49 -22.55
CA ASP A 170 11.59 -0.61 -23.15
C ASP A 170 11.14 -1.70 -22.13
N ALA A 171 11.18 -1.36 -20.83
CA ALA A 171 10.84 -2.29 -19.75
C ALA A 171 9.40 -2.87 -19.90
N LEU A 172 8.45 -2.05 -20.33
CA LEU A 172 7.07 -2.50 -20.57
C LEU A 172 6.92 -3.40 -21.80
N ASP A 173 7.71 -3.18 -22.84
CA ASP A 173 7.66 -3.98 -24.08
C ASP A 173 8.19 -5.40 -23.85
N ARG A 174 9.08 -5.56 -22.85
CA ARG A 174 9.69 -6.85 -22.47
C ARG A 174 8.99 -7.54 -21.30
N LEU A 175 7.79 -7.07 -20.94
CA LEU A 175 7.07 -7.58 -19.79
C LEU A 175 6.63 -9.04 -19.99
N ASP A 176 7.06 -9.91 -19.08
CA ASP A 176 6.52 -11.26 -18.96
C ASP A 176 5.23 -11.23 -18.14
N TRP A 177 4.11 -11.64 -18.75
CA TRP A 177 2.77 -11.62 -18.16
C TRP A 177 2.54 -12.83 -17.24
N GLN A 178 3.44 -13.04 -16.29
CA GLN A 178 3.33 -14.08 -15.27
C GLN A 178 2.95 -13.50 -13.91
N PRO A 179 2.26 -14.27 -13.05
CA PRO A 179 2.09 -13.95 -11.65
C PRO A 179 3.42 -13.64 -10.98
N GLY A 180 3.41 -12.74 -10.02
CA GLY A 180 4.62 -12.33 -9.32
C GLY A 180 4.41 -12.10 -7.84
N ALA A 181 5.49 -11.84 -7.12
CA ALA A 181 5.43 -11.41 -5.72
C ALA A 181 6.47 -10.31 -5.48
N ALA A 182 6.24 -9.51 -4.46
CA ALA A 182 7.16 -8.46 -4.04
C ALA A 182 7.36 -8.46 -2.53
N LEU A 183 8.58 -8.13 -2.16
CA LEU A 183 8.97 -7.66 -0.84
C LEU A 183 9.15 -6.13 -0.92
N VAL A 184 8.53 -5.42 0.02
CA VAL A 184 8.66 -3.98 0.19
C VAL A 184 9.29 -3.73 1.54
N THR A 185 10.42 -3.05 1.55
CA THR A 185 11.19 -2.70 2.75
C THR A 185 11.59 -1.24 2.72
N ARG A 186 12.12 -0.74 3.83
CA ARG A 186 12.57 0.66 3.93
C ARG A 186 13.94 0.75 4.60
N PRO A 187 14.99 0.11 4.03
CA PRO A 187 16.33 0.22 4.57
C PRO A 187 16.82 1.66 4.45
N ALA A 188 17.48 2.16 5.50
CA ALA A 188 18.03 3.51 5.53
C ALA A 188 17.01 4.64 5.18
N GLY A 189 15.73 4.42 5.42
CA GLY A 189 14.67 5.42 5.21
C GLY A 189 14.09 5.48 3.78
N ALA A 190 14.65 4.78 2.82
CA ALA A 190 14.16 4.72 1.44
C ALA A 190 13.35 3.43 1.19
N VAL A 191 12.14 3.56 0.64
CA VAL A 191 11.33 2.39 0.28
C VAL A 191 11.93 1.69 -0.93
N GLN A 192 12.08 0.37 -0.83
CA GLN A 192 12.55 -0.50 -1.89
C GLN A 192 11.51 -1.58 -2.19
N VAL A 193 11.33 -1.89 -3.47
CA VAL A 193 10.46 -2.96 -3.95
C VAL A 193 11.31 -4.00 -4.67
N THR A 194 11.41 -5.17 -4.09
CA THR A 194 12.22 -6.28 -4.58
C THR A 194 11.32 -7.41 -5.06
N PRO A 195 11.43 -7.87 -6.31
CA PRO A 195 10.78 -9.11 -6.73
C PRO A 195 11.25 -10.29 -5.88
N ILE A 196 10.32 -11.12 -5.47
CA ILE A 196 10.63 -12.35 -4.74
C ILE A 196 9.91 -13.55 -5.39
N ASP A 197 10.45 -14.73 -5.18
CA ASP A 197 9.81 -15.96 -5.64
C ASP A 197 8.70 -16.44 -4.67
N PRO A 198 7.89 -17.42 -5.08
CA PRO A 198 6.82 -17.95 -4.23
C PRO A 198 7.31 -18.61 -2.93
N LEU A 199 8.53 -19.15 -2.89
CA LEU A 199 9.09 -19.77 -1.69
C LEU A 199 9.50 -18.70 -0.67
N ALA A 200 10.11 -17.61 -1.13
CA ALA A 200 10.39 -16.44 -0.30
C ALA A 200 9.09 -15.82 0.26
N LEU A 201 8.03 -15.75 -0.56
CA LEU A 201 6.73 -15.28 -0.10
C LEU A 201 6.16 -16.20 1.00
N ALA A 202 6.20 -17.51 0.81
CA ALA A 202 5.73 -18.49 1.81
C ALA A 202 6.52 -18.41 3.12
N PHE A 203 7.84 -18.24 3.02
CA PHE A 203 8.71 -18.01 4.17
C PHE A 203 8.33 -16.75 4.96
N LEU A 204 8.19 -15.64 4.28
CA LEU A 204 7.80 -14.35 4.90
C LEU A 204 6.42 -14.44 5.54
N GLN A 205 5.47 -15.13 4.89
CA GLN A 205 4.14 -15.36 5.46
C GLN A 205 4.23 -16.15 6.76
N ALA A 206 4.99 -17.26 6.80
CA ALA A 206 5.19 -18.04 8.01
C ALA A 206 5.82 -17.20 9.14
N CYS A 207 6.83 -16.36 8.81
CA CYS A 207 7.38 -15.41 9.80
C CYS A 207 6.34 -14.41 10.32
N ALA A 208 5.48 -13.89 9.44
CA ALA A 208 4.42 -12.95 9.82
C ALA A 208 3.36 -13.58 10.71
N ASP A 209 3.10 -14.89 10.52
CA ASP A 209 2.17 -15.69 11.33
C ASP A 209 2.79 -16.11 12.69
N GLY A 210 4.05 -15.73 12.94
CA GLY A 210 4.75 -16.01 14.20
C GLY A 210 5.35 -17.39 14.31
N HIS A 211 5.49 -18.12 13.21
CA HIS A 211 6.17 -19.40 13.18
C HIS A 211 7.67 -19.27 13.51
N THR A 212 8.23 -20.33 14.05
CA THR A 212 9.69 -20.41 14.25
C THR A 212 10.41 -20.42 12.92
N LEU A 213 11.70 -20.07 12.96
CA LEU A 213 12.55 -20.07 11.78
C LEU A 213 12.59 -21.44 11.09
N GLY A 214 12.63 -22.54 11.87
CA GLY A 214 12.57 -23.89 11.34
C GLY A 214 11.25 -24.19 10.62
N GLU A 215 10.11 -23.76 11.18
CA GLU A 215 8.79 -23.91 10.53
C GLU A 215 8.67 -23.06 9.27
N ALA A 216 9.17 -21.81 9.29
CA ALA A 216 9.21 -20.96 8.12
C ALA A 216 10.11 -21.55 7.00
N ALA A 217 11.23 -22.16 7.36
CA ALA A 217 12.10 -22.86 6.41
C ALA A 217 11.37 -24.09 5.79
N LEU A 218 10.53 -24.79 6.54
CA LEU A 218 9.71 -25.87 6.01
C LEU A 218 8.65 -25.36 5.03
N ALA A 219 8.06 -24.19 5.26
CA ALA A 219 7.12 -23.56 4.32
C ALA A 219 7.80 -23.18 2.99
N ALA A 220 9.11 -22.96 2.99
CA ALA A 220 9.93 -22.67 1.80
C ALA A 220 10.74 -23.89 1.33
N THR A 221 10.23 -25.11 1.51
CA THR A 221 10.94 -26.34 1.12
C THR A 221 11.29 -26.32 -0.36
N GLY A 222 12.59 -26.46 -0.66
CA GLY A 222 13.14 -26.38 -2.02
C GLY A 222 13.88 -25.07 -2.32
N ALA A 223 13.77 -24.05 -1.45
CA ALA A 223 14.58 -22.85 -1.56
C ALA A 223 16.04 -23.12 -1.07
N ASP A 224 16.99 -22.39 -1.64
CA ASP A 224 18.30 -22.22 -0.99
C ASP A 224 18.11 -21.27 0.20
N LEU A 225 18.01 -21.83 1.40
CA LEU A 225 17.75 -21.07 2.61
C LEU A 225 18.86 -20.07 2.93
N ALA A 226 20.11 -20.37 2.58
CA ALA A 226 21.22 -19.44 2.82
C ALA A 226 21.13 -18.21 1.92
N GLU A 227 20.82 -18.40 0.64
CA GLU A 227 20.57 -17.32 -0.31
C GLU A 227 19.33 -16.51 0.06
N LEU A 228 18.22 -17.21 0.39
CA LEU A 228 16.98 -16.58 0.83
C LEU A 228 17.21 -15.67 2.05
N PHE A 229 17.84 -16.19 3.08
CA PHE A 229 18.19 -15.43 4.28
C PHE A 229 19.07 -14.24 3.98
N SER A 230 20.15 -14.45 3.23
CA SER A 230 21.07 -13.38 2.83
C SER A 230 20.32 -12.24 2.12
N THR A 231 19.43 -12.59 1.20
CA THR A 231 18.61 -11.62 0.46
C THR A 231 17.67 -10.85 1.39
N LEU A 232 16.96 -11.53 2.28
CA LEU A 232 15.99 -10.90 3.17
C LEU A 232 16.66 -10.02 4.24
N ILE A 233 17.81 -10.44 4.79
CA ILE A 233 18.59 -9.63 5.73
C ILE A 233 19.17 -8.39 5.03
N THR A 234 19.77 -8.57 3.85
CA THR A 234 20.31 -7.44 3.07
C THR A 234 19.22 -6.43 2.71
N ALA A 235 18.01 -6.90 2.43
CA ALA A 235 16.85 -6.05 2.19
C ALA A 235 16.31 -5.35 3.46
N GLY A 236 16.81 -5.70 4.66
CA GLY A 236 16.31 -5.15 5.92
C GLY A 236 14.90 -5.62 6.29
N ALA A 237 14.57 -6.87 5.95
CA ALA A 237 13.24 -7.41 6.17
C ALA A 237 12.91 -7.70 7.65
N PHE A 238 13.91 -7.81 8.53
CA PHE A 238 13.77 -8.18 9.95
C PHE A 238 14.29 -7.08 10.89
N ALA A 239 13.81 -7.11 12.17
CA ALA A 239 14.22 -6.22 13.24
C ALA A 239 14.44 -6.99 14.57
#